data_f541876013ea59c322091b1932eceb9e
#
_entry.id   f541876013ea59c322091b1932eceb9e
#
_cell.length_a   1.000
_cell.length_b   1.000
_cell.length_c   1.000
_cell.angle_alpha   90.00
_cell.angle_beta   90.00
_cell.angle_gamma   90.00
#
_symmetry.space_group_name_H-M   'P 1'
#
loop_
_entity.id
_entity.type
_entity.pdbx_description
1 polymer ?
#
loop_
_entity_poly.entity_id
_entity_poly.type
_entity_poly.pdbx_seq_one_letter_code
_entity_poly.pdbx_strand_id
1 'polypeptide(L)'
;MAASGAVLAPTSAVAAHHHTMIGRYKHSACKWCYKDITLEEMADRAHDVGLDSIELVNVSELPILAKHGLECAMVWGVPGGIKSGLNNRDNHGRIKEFMARDIPVMAEQGAKNMIVFSGNRDGQPEDEGLDVCAEGLAQIVPIAEKHGVTISMELLNSKVNHEDYLCDRTPWGVKLCEKVGSEHFKLLYDIYHMQIMEGDIIRTIRDHHPWISHYHTGGNPGRHELDGDRQEIDYPKVMGAIADTGYTGFVGQEFQPTEADPLAALARAIKLCSV
;
A
#
# COMPACT_ATOMS: atom_id res chain seq x y z
N MET A 1 -11.15 -66.32 2.82
CA MET A 1 -10.74 -65.19 3.69
C MET A 1 -9.72 -64.39 2.96
N ALA A 2 -10.11 -63.27 2.40
CA ALA A 2 -9.22 -62.37 1.69
C ALA A 2 -9.10 -61.08 2.53
N ALA A 3 -7.89 -60.78 2.98
CA ALA A 3 -7.56 -59.58 3.75
C ALA A 3 -7.35 -58.41 2.79
N SER A 4 -8.22 -57.39 2.90
CA SER A 4 -8.08 -56.11 2.17
C SER A 4 -7.13 -55.22 2.95
N GLY A 5 -5.95 -54.96 2.39
CA GLY A 5 -4.98 -53.98 2.90
C GLY A 5 -5.32 -52.60 2.40
N ALA A 6 -5.74 -51.71 3.28
CA ALA A 6 -5.90 -50.27 2.98
C ALA A 6 -4.52 -49.59 2.95
N VAL A 7 -4.15 -49.05 1.80
CA VAL A 7 -2.95 -48.20 1.64
C VAL A 7 -3.34 -46.77 2.05
N LEU A 8 -2.80 -46.32 3.17
CA LEU A 8 -2.88 -44.92 3.58
C LEU A 8 -1.88 -44.08 2.76
N ALA A 9 -2.41 -43.12 2.01
CA ALA A 9 -1.59 -42.11 1.32
C ALA A 9 -0.95 -41.15 2.35
N PRO A 10 0.29 -40.69 2.15
CA PRO A 10 0.91 -39.74 3.04
C PRO A 10 0.27 -38.35 2.83
N THR A 11 -0.35 -37.82 3.86
CA THR A 11 -0.73 -36.42 3.94
C THR A 11 0.54 -35.60 4.10
N SER A 12 0.95 -34.87 3.05
CA SER A 12 1.98 -33.85 3.15
C SER A 12 1.47 -32.71 4.04
N ALA A 13 1.96 -32.68 5.27
CA ALA A 13 1.81 -31.51 6.13
C ALA A 13 2.63 -30.38 5.52
N VAL A 14 1.96 -29.38 4.97
CA VAL A 14 2.59 -28.08 4.68
C VAL A 14 3.04 -27.52 6.03
N ALA A 15 4.34 -27.42 6.24
CA ALA A 15 4.90 -26.80 7.43
C ALA A 15 4.47 -25.34 7.43
N ALA A 16 3.60 -24.97 8.36
CA ALA A 16 3.30 -23.57 8.63
C ALA A 16 4.58 -22.93 9.19
N HIS A 17 5.27 -22.18 8.36
CA HIS A 17 6.33 -21.30 8.81
C HIS A 17 5.69 -20.20 9.67
N HIS A 18 5.79 -20.35 10.98
CA HIS A 18 5.48 -19.26 11.91
C HIS A 18 6.55 -18.19 11.75
N HIS A 19 6.26 -17.19 10.92
CA HIS A 19 7.05 -15.96 10.90
C HIS A 19 6.88 -15.24 12.23
N THR A 20 7.99 -15.06 12.95
CA THR A 20 8.05 -14.16 14.10
C THR A 20 7.98 -12.74 13.52
N MET A 21 6.90 -12.00 13.79
CA MET A 21 6.80 -10.58 13.42
C MET A 21 8.04 -9.84 13.95
N ILE A 22 8.73 -9.15 13.04
CA ILE A 22 9.84 -8.27 13.40
C ILE A 22 9.22 -6.90 13.67
N GLY A 23 8.86 -6.60 14.93
CA GLY A 23 8.22 -5.35 15.31
C GLY A 23 6.71 -5.45 15.57
N ARG A 24 6.05 -4.29 15.70
CA ARG A 24 4.62 -4.18 16.08
C ARG A 24 3.67 -4.25 14.88
N TYR A 25 4.16 -4.14 13.68
CA TYR A 25 3.43 -4.21 12.40
C TYR A 25 4.19 -5.08 11.39
N LYS A 26 3.53 -5.41 10.30
CA LYS A 26 4.09 -6.24 9.23
C LYS A 26 4.83 -5.39 8.20
N HIS A 27 5.73 -6.02 7.45
CA HIS A 27 6.46 -5.37 6.37
C HIS A 27 6.00 -5.85 4.99
N SER A 28 5.88 -4.90 4.08
CA SER A 28 5.60 -5.10 2.67
C SER A 28 6.63 -4.40 1.79
N ALA A 29 6.67 -4.72 0.50
CA ALA A 29 7.47 -3.98 -0.48
C ALA A 29 6.72 -3.80 -1.80
N CYS A 30 6.83 -2.60 -2.36
CA CYS A 30 6.21 -2.24 -3.64
C CYS A 30 6.97 -2.89 -4.80
N LYS A 31 6.33 -3.82 -5.51
CA LYS A 31 6.95 -4.60 -6.60
C LYS A 31 7.60 -3.73 -7.68
N TRP A 32 7.01 -2.60 -8.01
CA TRP A 32 7.48 -1.72 -9.09
C TRP A 32 8.89 -1.13 -8.85
N CYS A 33 9.34 -1.07 -7.58
CA CYS A 33 10.68 -0.61 -7.23
C CYS A 33 11.79 -1.61 -7.63
N TYR A 34 11.43 -2.86 -7.87
CA TYR A 34 12.34 -3.98 -8.15
C TYR A 34 12.13 -4.50 -9.57
N LYS A 35 12.40 -3.64 -10.59
CA LYS A 35 12.06 -3.88 -11.99
C LYS A 35 12.79 -5.08 -12.60
N ASP A 36 14.03 -5.30 -12.17
CA ASP A 36 14.90 -6.35 -12.71
C ASP A 36 14.73 -7.71 -12.00
N ILE A 37 13.82 -7.79 -11.02
CA ILE A 37 13.47 -9.01 -10.29
C ILE A 37 12.03 -9.36 -10.64
N THR A 38 11.75 -10.56 -11.10
CA THR A 38 10.37 -11.02 -11.36
C THR A 38 9.57 -11.12 -10.04
N LEU A 39 8.24 -11.13 -10.12
CA LEU A 39 7.42 -11.30 -8.92
C LEU A 39 7.66 -12.65 -8.25
N GLU A 40 7.82 -13.71 -9.03
CA GLU A 40 8.12 -15.06 -8.51
C GLU A 40 9.47 -15.09 -7.78
N GLU A 41 10.55 -14.52 -8.38
CA GLU A 41 11.87 -14.44 -7.74
C GLU A 41 11.86 -13.61 -6.46
N MET A 42 11.09 -12.49 -6.45
CA MET A 42 10.96 -11.68 -5.25
C MET A 42 10.18 -12.41 -4.17
N ALA A 43 9.12 -13.15 -4.54
CA ALA A 43 8.32 -13.95 -3.62
C ALA A 43 9.12 -15.12 -3.02
N ASP A 44 9.96 -15.81 -3.81
CA ASP A 44 10.86 -16.86 -3.32
C ASP A 44 11.83 -16.36 -2.21
N ARG A 45 12.25 -15.09 -2.29
CA ARG A 45 13.21 -14.47 -1.38
C ARG A 45 12.56 -13.64 -0.26
N ALA A 46 11.25 -13.43 -0.31
CA ALA A 46 10.55 -12.49 0.55
C ALA A 46 10.76 -12.77 2.05
N HIS A 47 10.62 -14.01 2.47
CA HIS A 47 10.78 -14.39 3.86
C HIS A 47 12.23 -14.23 4.37
N ASP A 48 13.22 -14.48 3.52
CA ASP A 48 14.64 -14.33 3.87
C ASP A 48 15.00 -12.85 4.18
N VAL A 49 14.29 -11.90 3.56
CA VAL A 49 14.50 -10.47 3.76
C VAL A 49 13.56 -9.86 4.79
N GLY A 50 12.60 -10.63 5.33
CA GLY A 50 11.68 -10.20 6.38
C GLY A 50 10.37 -9.61 5.88
N LEU A 51 9.93 -9.94 4.67
CA LEU A 51 8.63 -9.53 4.13
C LEU A 51 7.51 -10.51 4.51
N ASP A 52 6.37 -9.97 4.88
CA ASP A 52 5.08 -10.67 5.01
C ASP A 52 4.20 -10.46 3.77
N SER A 53 4.55 -9.47 2.94
CA SER A 53 3.74 -9.02 1.80
C SER A 53 4.60 -8.45 0.67
N ILE A 54 4.12 -8.62 -0.56
CA ILE A 54 4.54 -7.82 -1.72
C ILE A 54 3.29 -7.12 -2.24
N GLU A 55 3.40 -5.83 -2.53
CA GLU A 55 2.26 -5.01 -2.87
C GLU A 55 2.39 -4.25 -4.18
N LEU A 56 1.33 -3.52 -4.54
CA LEU A 56 1.14 -2.85 -5.81
C LEU A 56 1.27 -3.82 -6.99
N VAL A 57 0.74 -5.02 -6.80
CA VAL A 57 0.52 -6.03 -7.85
C VAL A 57 -0.94 -6.04 -8.27
N ASN A 58 -1.22 -6.54 -9.48
CA ASN A 58 -2.60 -6.68 -9.98
C ASN A 58 -3.32 -7.86 -9.34
N VAL A 59 -4.63 -7.85 -9.34
CA VAL A 59 -5.48 -8.95 -8.81
C VAL A 59 -5.12 -10.30 -9.42
N SER A 60 -4.77 -10.35 -10.71
CA SER A 60 -4.35 -11.57 -11.41
C SER A 60 -3.03 -12.17 -10.92
N GLU A 61 -2.23 -11.39 -10.19
CA GLU A 61 -0.91 -11.81 -9.67
C GLU A 61 -0.98 -12.32 -8.21
N LEU A 62 -2.11 -12.09 -7.51
CA LEU A 62 -2.30 -12.53 -6.12
C LEU A 62 -2.08 -14.04 -5.90
N PRO A 63 -2.45 -14.95 -6.83
CA PRO A 63 -2.15 -16.37 -6.67
C PRO A 63 -0.67 -16.70 -6.58
N ILE A 64 0.21 -15.88 -7.16
CA ILE A 64 1.66 -16.04 -7.03
C ILE A 64 2.07 -15.81 -5.57
N LEU A 65 1.58 -14.74 -4.95
CA LEU A 65 1.88 -14.42 -3.55
C LEU A 65 1.37 -15.52 -2.61
N ALA A 66 0.12 -15.95 -2.81
CA ALA A 66 -0.50 -17.01 -2.01
C ALA A 66 0.30 -18.34 -2.06
N LYS A 67 0.86 -18.70 -3.22
CA LYS A 67 1.71 -19.89 -3.39
C LYS A 67 2.96 -19.85 -2.47
N HIS A 68 3.47 -18.65 -2.19
CA HIS A 68 4.63 -18.44 -1.32
C HIS A 68 4.26 -18.07 0.12
N GLY A 69 2.97 -18.12 0.49
CA GLY A 69 2.50 -17.79 1.83
C GLY A 69 2.54 -16.29 2.15
N LEU A 70 2.59 -15.43 1.12
CA LEU A 70 2.63 -13.98 1.25
C LEU A 70 1.24 -13.37 1.11
N GLU A 71 1.04 -12.25 1.79
CA GLU A 71 -0.14 -11.39 1.61
C GLU A 71 0.11 -10.33 0.51
N CYS A 72 -0.96 -9.63 0.11
CA CYS A 72 -0.85 -8.38 -0.66
C CYS A 72 -1.43 -7.25 0.18
N ALA A 73 -0.56 -6.39 0.70
CA ALA A 73 -0.97 -5.30 1.59
C ALA A 73 -1.79 -4.23 0.86
N MET A 74 -1.47 -3.97 -0.41
CA MET A 74 -2.12 -2.97 -1.25
C MET A 74 -2.18 -3.47 -2.70
N VAL A 75 -3.38 -3.62 -3.26
CA VAL A 75 -3.58 -4.05 -4.64
C VAL A 75 -3.50 -2.84 -5.57
N TRP A 76 -2.82 -3.01 -6.70
CA TRP A 76 -2.74 -2.04 -7.82
C TRP A 76 -3.80 -2.30 -8.89
N GLY A 77 -3.95 -1.35 -9.79
CA GLY A 77 -4.61 -1.59 -11.07
C GLY A 77 -5.72 -0.60 -11.42
N VAL A 78 -5.77 0.55 -10.75
CA VAL A 78 -6.78 1.57 -11.06
C VAL A 78 -6.59 2.12 -12.47
N PRO A 79 -7.63 2.07 -13.33
CA PRO A 79 -7.56 2.60 -14.70
C PRO A 79 -7.22 4.09 -14.71
N GLY A 80 -6.29 4.50 -15.55
CA GLY A 80 -5.86 5.89 -15.69
C GLY A 80 -4.71 6.26 -14.78
N GLY A 81 -4.36 5.41 -13.81
CA GLY A 81 -3.24 5.64 -12.90
C GLY A 81 -3.33 6.97 -12.14
N ILE A 82 -2.17 7.53 -11.81
CA ILE A 82 -2.06 8.71 -10.94
C ILE A 82 -2.72 9.96 -11.53
N LYS A 83 -2.55 10.21 -12.83
CA LYS A 83 -2.97 11.48 -13.46
C LYS A 83 -4.45 11.58 -13.77
N SER A 84 -5.10 10.45 -14.06
CA SER A 84 -6.49 10.41 -14.54
C SER A 84 -7.39 9.75 -13.48
N GLY A 85 -7.58 10.43 -12.37
CA GLY A 85 -8.20 9.91 -11.16
C GLY A 85 -9.64 10.34 -10.92
N LEU A 86 -10.02 10.34 -9.65
CA LEU A 86 -11.40 10.54 -9.17
C LEU A 86 -11.89 11.99 -9.27
N ASN A 87 -11.01 12.98 -9.43
CA ASN A 87 -11.38 14.38 -9.59
C ASN A 87 -12.01 14.72 -10.95
N ASN A 88 -12.15 13.75 -11.84
CA ASN A 88 -12.82 13.91 -13.14
C ASN A 88 -13.99 12.92 -13.26
N ARG A 89 -15.21 13.47 -13.41
CA ARG A 89 -16.46 12.68 -13.54
C ARG A 89 -16.44 11.69 -14.69
N ASP A 90 -15.74 12.01 -15.80
CA ASP A 90 -15.62 11.12 -16.97
C ASP A 90 -14.88 9.82 -16.64
N ASN A 91 -14.08 9.81 -15.58
CA ASN A 91 -13.36 8.62 -15.10
C ASN A 91 -14.20 7.72 -14.19
N HIS A 92 -15.27 8.24 -13.55
CA HIS A 92 -16.00 7.52 -12.51
C HIS A 92 -16.60 6.20 -13.00
N GLY A 93 -17.19 6.20 -14.20
CA GLY A 93 -17.76 4.98 -14.79
C GLY A 93 -16.73 3.86 -14.95
N ARG A 94 -15.58 4.20 -15.54
CA ARG A 94 -14.46 3.27 -15.75
C ARG A 94 -13.86 2.76 -14.43
N ILE A 95 -13.67 3.66 -13.45
CA ILE A 95 -13.14 3.30 -12.13
C ILE A 95 -14.13 2.38 -11.41
N LYS A 96 -15.42 2.69 -11.44
CA LYS A 96 -16.48 1.86 -10.84
C LYS A 96 -16.54 0.46 -11.45
N GLU A 97 -16.51 0.34 -12.77
CA GLU A 97 -16.49 -0.96 -13.46
C GLU A 97 -15.29 -1.81 -13.03
N PHE A 98 -14.11 -1.18 -12.97
CA PHE A 98 -12.90 -1.83 -12.51
C PHE A 98 -13.04 -2.32 -11.05
N MET A 99 -13.47 -1.44 -10.15
CA MET A 99 -13.64 -1.77 -8.73
C MET A 99 -14.70 -2.86 -8.51
N ALA A 100 -15.80 -2.81 -9.25
CA ALA A 100 -16.87 -3.83 -9.17
C ALA A 100 -16.40 -5.22 -9.63
N ARG A 101 -15.44 -5.29 -10.54
CA ARG A 101 -14.82 -6.53 -11.00
C ARG A 101 -13.78 -7.06 -10.04
N ASP A 102 -12.87 -6.20 -9.56
CA ASP A 102 -11.64 -6.63 -8.90
C ASP A 102 -11.76 -6.71 -7.36
N ILE A 103 -12.60 -5.88 -6.73
CA ILE A 103 -12.79 -5.91 -5.27
C ILE A 103 -13.31 -7.28 -4.77
N PRO A 104 -14.34 -7.91 -5.39
CA PRO A 104 -14.75 -9.24 -4.96
C PRO A 104 -13.64 -10.28 -5.06
N VAL A 105 -12.89 -10.27 -6.17
CA VAL A 105 -11.82 -11.24 -6.43
C VAL A 105 -10.65 -11.09 -5.46
N MET A 106 -10.21 -9.85 -5.19
CA MET A 106 -9.13 -9.61 -4.23
C MET A 106 -9.54 -9.98 -2.80
N ALA A 107 -10.79 -9.70 -2.42
CA ALA A 107 -11.30 -10.03 -1.10
C ALA A 107 -11.35 -11.55 -0.87
N GLU A 108 -11.80 -12.34 -1.86
CA GLU A 108 -11.77 -13.80 -1.83
C GLU A 108 -10.34 -14.35 -1.68
N GLN A 109 -9.32 -13.64 -2.16
CA GLN A 109 -7.92 -14.00 -2.02
C GLN A 109 -7.25 -13.39 -0.77
N GLY A 110 -8.03 -12.73 0.10
CA GLY A 110 -7.56 -12.23 1.39
C GLY A 110 -6.93 -10.83 1.36
N ALA A 111 -6.79 -10.19 0.21
CA ALA A 111 -6.29 -8.82 0.12
C ALA A 111 -7.38 -7.82 0.56
N LYS A 112 -6.96 -6.79 1.34
CA LYS A 112 -7.91 -5.91 2.04
C LYS A 112 -7.83 -4.44 1.65
N ASN A 113 -6.79 -4.00 0.95
CA ASN A 113 -6.65 -2.62 0.55
C ASN A 113 -6.42 -2.50 -0.95
N MET A 114 -7.06 -1.50 -1.56
CA MET A 114 -6.90 -1.16 -2.98
C MET A 114 -6.59 0.32 -3.11
N ILE A 115 -5.50 0.63 -3.84
CA ILE A 115 -5.06 2.01 -4.05
C ILE A 115 -5.96 2.73 -5.05
N VAL A 116 -6.18 4.04 -4.80
CA VAL A 116 -6.81 4.98 -5.74
C VAL A 116 -6.04 6.29 -5.77
N PHE A 117 -6.30 7.08 -6.81
CA PHE A 117 -5.68 8.39 -6.99
C PHE A 117 -6.73 9.48 -7.23
N SER A 118 -6.44 10.68 -6.74
CA SER A 118 -7.29 11.85 -7.00
C SER A 118 -7.27 12.28 -8.46
N GLY A 119 -6.13 12.19 -9.11
CA GLY A 119 -5.87 12.78 -10.43
C GLY A 119 -5.15 14.12 -10.34
N ASN A 120 -4.76 14.66 -11.50
CA ASN A 120 -4.21 15.99 -11.64
C ASN A 120 -5.32 17.04 -11.58
N ARG A 121 -4.98 18.25 -11.11
CA ARG A 121 -5.94 19.38 -11.01
C ARG A 121 -6.41 19.86 -12.38
N ASP A 122 -5.51 19.97 -13.34
CA ASP A 122 -5.80 20.54 -14.67
C ASP A 122 -6.52 21.90 -14.58
N GLY A 123 -6.13 22.73 -13.59
CA GLY A 123 -6.73 24.01 -13.31
C GLY A 123 -8.02 23.97 -12.47
N GLN A 124 -8.48 22.80 -12.03
CA GLN A 124 -9.66 22.63 -11.17
C GLN A 124 -9.38 23.19 -9.77
N PRO A 125 -10.30 23.99 -9.17
CA PRO A 125 -10.22 24.41 -7.76
C PRO A 125 -10.20 23.21 -6.80
N GLU A 126 -9.45 23.33 -5.69
CA GLU A 126 -9.30 22.24 -4.70
C GLU A 126 -10.63 21.76 -4.12
N ASP A 127 -11.54 22.68 -3.80
CA ASP A 127 -12.86 22.32 -3.22
C ASP A 127 -13.75 21.63 -4.27
N GLU A 128 -13.71 22.07 -5.54
CA GLU A 128 -14.42 21.39 -6.62
C GLU A 128 -13.88 19.98 -6.83
N GLY A 129 -12.55 19.84 -6.89
CA GLY A 129 -11.90 18.53 -7.02
C GLY A 129 -12.24 17.58 -5.87
N LEU A 130 -12.34 18.10 -4.64
CA LEU A 130 -12.75 17.34 -3.47
C LEU A 130 -14.21 16.84 -3.62
N ASP A 131 -15.12 17.70 -4.07
CA ASP A 131 -16.52 17.34 -4.29
C ASP A 131 -16.64 16.26 -5.36
N VAL A 132 -15.94 16.41 -6.49
CA VAL A 132 -15.93 15.43 -7.57
C VAL A 132 -15.33 14.10 -7.14
N CYS A 133 -14.23 14.11 -6.37
CA CYS A 133 -13.68 12.88 -5.79
C CYS A 133 -14.71 12.17 -4.89
N ALA A 134 -15.41 12.93 -4.02
CA ALA A 134 -16.45 12.38 -3.14
C ALA A 134 -17.61 11.75 -3.93
N GLU A 135 -18.05 12.39 -5.05
CA GLU A 135 -19.06 11.83 -5.95
C GLU A 135 -18.63 10.48 -6.57
N GLY A 136 -17.36 10.37 -6.98
CA GLY A 136 -16.80 9.12 -7.48
C GLY A 136 -16.70 8.05 -6.40
N LEU A 137 -16.22 8.41 -5.22
CA LEU A 137 -16.11 7.51 -4.06
C LEU A 137 -17.47 6.99 -3.60
N ALA A 138 -18.52 7.81 -3.62
CA ALA A 138 -19.88 7.38 -3.29
C ALA A 138 -20.40 6.24 -4.18
N GLN A 139 -19.81 6.03 -5.38
CA GLN A 139 -20.19 4.95 -6.28
C GLN A 139 -19.41 3.65 -6.04
N ILE A 140 -18.24 3.71 -5.41
CA ILE A 140 -17.33 2.57 -5.23
C ILE A 140 -17.21 2.11 -3.77
N VAL A 141 -17.33 3.01 -2.81
CA VAL A 141 -17.26 2.69 -1.38
C VAL A 141 -18.29 1.62 -0.96
N PRO A 142 -19.56 1.65 -1.39
CA PRO A 142 -20.51 0.58 -1.06
C PRO A 142 -20.08 -0.81 -1.55
N ILE A 143 -19.28 -0.88 -2.63
CA ILE A 143 -18.72 -2.16 -3.12
C ILE A 143 -17.63 -2.63 -2.15
N ALA A 144 -16.76 -1.73 -1.71
CA ALA A 144 -15.70 -2.02 -0.76
C ALA A 144 -16.27 -2.45 0.60
N GLU A 145 -17.26 -1.74 1.13
CA GLU A 145 -17.97 -2.09 2.37
C GLU A 145 -18.55 -3.51 2.33
N LYS A 146 -19.23 -3.85 1.24
CA LYS A 146 -19.83 -5.17 1.05
C LYS A 146 -18.81 -6.32 1.14
N HIS A 147 -17.58 -6.08 0.72
CA HIS A 147 -16.52 -7.09 0.66
C HIS A 147 -15.45 -6.96 1.75
N GLY A 148 -15.60 -5.99 2.68
CA GLY A 148 -14.63 -5.75 3.75
C GLY A 148 -13.28 -5.27 3.26
N VAL A 149 -13.25 -4.55 2.12
CA VAL A 149 -12.06 -3.95 1.51
C VAL A 149 -12.01 -2.47 1.86
N THR A 150 -10.82 -1.91 2.04
CA THR A 150 -10.57 -0.48 2.21
C THR A 150 -10.01 0.09 0.91
N ILE A 151 -10.61 1.17 0.42
CA ILE A 151 -10.09 1.98 -0.66
C ILE A 151 -9.15 3.02 -0.05
N SER A 152 -7.91 3.04 -0.50
CA SER A 152 -6.85 3.89 0.06
C SER A 152 -6.38 4.91 -0.97
N MET A 153 -6.66 6.20 -0.73
CA MET A 153 -6.17 7.27 -1.61
C MET A 153 -4.75 7.67 -1.21
N GLU A 154 -3.83 7.59 -2.16
CA GLU A 154 -2.45 7.93 -1.90
C GLU A 154 -2.21 9.45 -1.89
N LEU A 155 -1.49 9.89 -0.86
CA LEU A 155 -0.94 11.25 -0.74
C LEU A 155 0.39 11.32 -1.49
N LEU A 156 0.43 12.10 -2.58
CA LEU A 156 1.62 12.26 -3.42
C LEU A 156 2.14 13.69 -3.42
N ASN A 157 3.43 13.89 -3.64
CA ASN A 157 3.99 15.23 -3.75
C ASN A 157 3.79 15.82 -5.16
N SER A 158 3.24 17.04 -5.22
CA SER A 158 3.12 17.83 -6.45
C SER A 158 4.32 18.70 -6.73
N LYS A 159 5.26 18.85 -5.79
CA LYS A 159 6.44 19.72 -5.91
C LYS A 159 7.56 19.14 -6.79
N VAL A 160 7.71 17.80 -6.82
CA VAL A 160 8.87 17.14 -7.44
C VAL A 160 8.48 16.02 -8.40
N ASN A 161 7.64 15.08 -7.95
CA ASN A 161 7.42 13.81 -8.68
C ASN A 161 6.12 13.77 -9.49
N HIS A 162 5.05 14.37 -8.97
CA HIS A 162 3.70 14.28 -9.53
C HIS A 162 3.10 15.68 -9.68
N GLU A 163 3.73 16.50 -10.50
CA GLU A 163 3.27 17.87 -10.78
C GLU A 163 1.77 17.90 -11.02
N ASP A 164 1.10 18.89 -10.39
CA ASP A 164 -0.35 19.10 -10.48
C ASP A 164 -1.25 18.05 -9.83
N TYR A 165 -0.71 17.05 -9.12
CA TYR A 165 -1.53 16.08 -8.40
C TYR A 165 -2.39 16.76 -7.32
N LEU A 166 -3.68 16.35 -7.18
CA LEU A 166 -4.63 17.08 -6.34
C LEU A 166 -4.53 16.71 -4.85
N CYS A 167 -4.48 15.42 -4.51
CA CYS A 167 -4.37 14.95 -3.11
C CYS A 167 -2.92 15.00 -2.63
N ASP A 168 -2.37 16.19 -2.53
CA ASP A 168 -0.95 16.41 -2.24
C ASP A 168 -0.65 16.86 -0.80
N ARG A 169 -1.69 16.91 0.07
CA ARG A 169 -1.59 17.32 1.47
C ARG A 169 -2.55 16.54 2.36
N THR A 170 -2.08 16.20 3.56
CA THR A 170 -2.85 15.45 4.55
C THR A 170 -4.19 16.12 4.92
N PRO A 171 -4.26 17.45 5.21
CA PRO A 171 -5.53 18.07 5.57
C PRO A 171 -6.61 18.00 4.46
N TRP A 172 -6.20 18.03 3.19
CA TRP A 172 -7.12 17.86 2.08
C TRP A 172 -7.66 16.42 2.01
N GLY A 173 -6.77 15.43 2.16
CA GLY A 173 -7.16 14.02 2.20
C GLY A 173 -8.09 13.70 3.37
N VAL A 174 -7.83 14.26 4.55
CA VAL A 174 -8.70 14.12 5.75
C VAL A 174 -10.08 14.70 5.50
N LYS A 175 -10.18 15.91 4.94
CA LYS A 175 -11.49 16.51 4.55
C LYS A 175 -12.27 15.59 3.61
N LEU A 176 -11.58 14.93 2.67
CA LEU A 176 -12.24 13.99 1.76
C LEU A 176 -12.74 12.76 2.52
N CYS A 177 -11.95 12.19 3.45
CA CYS A 177 -12.38 11.08 4.29
C CYS A 177 -13.62 11.45 5.13
N GLU A 178 -13.61 12.63 5.76
CA GLU A 178 -14.75 13.15 6.53
C GLU A 178 -16.00 13.32 5.67
N LYS A 179 -15.83 13.83 4.45
CA LYS A 179 -16.94 14.02 3.50
C LYS A 179 -17.52 12.70 3.02
N VAL A 180 -16.70 11.70 2.79
CA VAL A 180 -17.14 10.34 2.40
C VAL A 180 -17.79 9.61 3.57
N GLY A 181 -17.27 9.77 4.79
CA GLY A 181 -17.87 9.28 6.04
C GLY A 181 -17.91 7.75 6.17
N SER A 182 -16.98 7.02 5.53
CA SER A 182 -16.91 5.57 5.59
C SER A 182 -15.56 5.07 6.12
N GLU A 183 -15.60 4.05 6.99
CA GLU A 183 -14.39 3.36 7.47
C GLU A 183 -13.67 2.57 6.35
N HIS A 184 -14.32 2.37 5.21
CA HIS A 184 -13.79 1.69 4.03
C HIS A 184 -13.19 2.64 2.99
N PHE A 185 -13.01 3.91 3.35
CA PHE A 185 -12.21 4.88 2.61
C PHE A 185 -11.23 5.58 3.54
N LYS A 186 -9.95 5.43 3.28
CA LYS A 186 -8.84 5.97 4.08
C LYS A 186 -7.75 6.52 3.17
N LEU A 187 -6.69 7.02 3.78
CA LEU A 187 -5.50 7.50 3.11
C LEU A 187 -4.38 6.45 3.16
N LEU A 188 -3.60 6.39 2.10
CA LEU A 188 -2.25 5.85 2.11
C LEU A 188 -1.31 7.02 2.34
N TYR A 189 -0.59 7.00 3.47
CA TYR A 189 0.36 8.05 3.85
C TYR A 189 1.76 7.65 3.39
N ASP A 190 2.21 8.21 2.28
CA ASP A 190 3.59 8.05 1.82
C ASP A 190 4.49 9.07 2.51
N ILE A 191 5.37 8.56 3.38
CA ILE A 191 6.27 9.36 4.22
C ILE A 191 7.24 10.18 3.38
N TYR A 192 7.76 9.60 2.28
CA TYR A 192 8.63 10.32 1.34
C TYR A 192 7.92 11.50 0.69
N HIS A 193 6.70 11.27 0.20
CA HIS A 193 5.92 12.33 -0.44
C HIS A 193 5.53 13.44 0.54
N MET A 194 5.10 13.07 1.75
CA MET A 194 4.67 14.06 2.74
C MET A 194 5.84 14.79 3.40
N GLN A 195 7.04 14.19 3.46
CA GLN A 195 8.25 14.93 3.84
C GLN A 195 8.51 16.09 2.88
N ILE A 196 8.37 15.88 1.58
CA ILE A 196 8.56 16.92 0.55
C ILE A 196 7.47 18.01 0.65
N MET A 197 6.24 17.62 0.89
CA MET A 197 5.09 18.54 0.89
C MET A 197 4.94 19.32 2.19
N GLU A 198 5.01 18.65 3.32
CA GLU A 198 4.56 19.16 4.61
C GLU A 198 5.67 19.15 5.68
N GLY A 199 6.53 18.13 5.69
CA GLY A 199 7.41 17.88 6.83
C GLY A 199 6.61 17.51 8.08
N ASP A 200 7.20 17.70 9.28
CA ASP A 200 6.54 17.47 10.59
C ASP A 200 5.78 16.13 10.69
N ILE A 201 6.38 15.10 10.11
CA ILE A 201 5.79 13.77 9.86
C ILE A 201 5.21 13.13 11.13
N ILE A 202 5.96 13.18 12.24
CA ILE A 202 5.58 12.52 13.50
C ILE A 202 4.29 13.10 14.07
N ARG A 203 4.15 14.42 14.09
CA ARG A 203 2.94 15.08 14.57
C ARG A 203 1.77 14.81 13.63
N THR A 204 1.99 14.92 12.32
CA THR A 204 0.96 14.65 11.31
C THR A 204 0.41 13.24 11.44
N ILE A 205 1.28 12.22 11.63
CA ILE A 205 0.85 10.83 11.86
C ILE A 205 0.00 10.73 13.14
N ARG A 206 0.45 11.29 14.25
CA ARG A 206 -0.30 11.23 15.52
C ARG A 206 -1.67 11.89 15.44
N ASP A 207 -1.75 13.04 14.78
CA ASP A 207 -2.99 13.82 14.67
C ASP A 207 -3.99 13.20 13.68
N HIS A 208 -3.50 12.53 12.62
CA HIS A 208 -4.34 12.05 11.52
C HIS A 208 -4.39 10.52 11.36
N HIS A 209 -3.72 9.76 12.24
CA HIS A 209 -3.72 8.29 12.17
C HIS A 209 -5.11 7.64 11.97
N PRO A 210 -6.23 8.11 12.57
CA PRO A 210 -7.54 7.48 12.33
C PRO A 210 -7.99 7.46 10.87
N TRP A 211 -7.42 8.34 10.04
CA TRP A 211 -7.71 8.44 8.61
C TRP A 211 -6.74 7.67 7.72
N ILE A 212 -5.71 7.04 8.30
CA ILE A 212 -4.64 6.36 7.55
C ILE A 212 -4.80 4.86 7.68
N SER A 213 -4.85 4.17 6.52
CA SER A 213 -4.94 2.71 6.44
C SER A 213 -3.60 2.04 6.13
N HIS A 214 -2.65 2.77 5.56
CA HIS A 214 -1.39 2.22 5.07
C HIS A 214 -0.28 3.28 5.04
N TYR A 215 0.97 2.83 5.17
CA TYR A 215 2.14 3.70 5.13
C TYR A 215 3.14 3.23 4.09
N HIS A 216 3.69 4.16 3.29
CA HIS A 216 4.84 3.92 2.43
C HIS A 216 6.09 4.66 2.93
N THR A 217 7.26 4.11 2.60
CA THR A 217 8.58 4.67 2.96
C THR A 217 9.40 4.99 1.71
N GLY A 218 10.37 5.89 1.84
CA GLY A 218 11.35 6.18 0.81
C GLY A 218 12.37 7.20 1.32
N GLY A 219 13.66 7.04 1.01
CA GLY A 219 14.68 7.99 1.44
C GLY A 219 14.53 9.34 0.74
N ASN A 220 14.49 10.43 1.48
CA ASN A 220 14.42 11.78 0.93
C ASN A 220 15.76 12.52 1.18
N PRO A 221 16.35 13.15 0.15
CA PRO A 221 15.90 13.26 -1.24
C PRO A 221 16.13 12.01 -2.08
N GLY A 222 15.42 11.90 -3.22
CA GLY A 222 15.69 10.95 -4.30
C GLY A 222 14.93 9.63 -4.28
N ARG A 223 14.19 9.33 -3.20
CA ARG A 223 13.41 8.08 -3.03
C ARG A 223 14.27 6.81 -3.06
N HIS A 224 15.49 6.90 -2.50
CA HIS A 224 16.47 5.80 -2.43
C HIS A 224 16.46 5.13 -1.05
N GLU A 225 17.56 4.45 -0.71
CA GLU A 225 17.74 3.71 0.54
C GLU A 225 17.42 4.56 1.78
N LEU A 226 16.85 3.93 2.82
CA LEU A 226 16.43 4.62 4.06
C LEU A 226 17.59 4.86 5.03
N ASP A 227 18.69 4.14 4.88
CA ASP A 227 19.89 4.21 5.70
C ASP A 227 21.04 4.98 5.02
N GLY A 228 20.76 5.67 3.92
CA GLY A 228 21.75 6.47 3.20
C GLY A 228 22.18 7.72 3.95
N ASP A 229 23.47 8.06 3.92
CA ASP A 229 24.08 9.21 4.62
C ASP A 229 23.45 10.56 4.25
N ARG A 230 22.75 10.65 3.13
CA ARG A 230 22.18 11.88 2.59
C ARG A 230 20.68 12.01 2.79
N GLN A 231 20.02 10.95 3.25
CA GLN A 231 18.59 11.01 3.49
C GLN A 231 18.29 11.67 4.86
N GLU A 232 17.21 12.44 4.93
CA GLU A 232 16.92 13.34 6.04
C GLU A 232 15.86 12.84 7.03
N ILE A 233 15.18 11.72 6.75
CA ILE A 233 14.07 11.20 7.56
C ILE A 233 14.62 10.28 8.65
N ASP A 234 14.34 10.58 9.92
CA ASP A 234 14.65 9.69 11.05
C ASP A 234 13.62 8.55 11.13
N TYR A 235 13.81 7.52 10.30
CA TYR A 235 12.86 6.40 10.21
C TYR A 235 12.60 5.71 11.55
N PRO A 236 13.58 5.39 12.41
CA PRO A 236 13.28 4.81 13.72
C PRO A 236 12.31 5.63 14.55
N LYS A 237 12.41 6.97 14.54
CA LYS A 237 11.47 7.83 15.28
C LYS A 237 10.09 7.90 14.62
N VAL A 238 10.04 7.94 13.29
CA VAL A 238 8.76 7.92 12.55
C VAL A 238 8.04 6.60 12.78
N MET A 239 8.76 5.48 12.69
CA MET A 239 8.20 4.14 12.92
C MET A 239 7.72 3.95 14.36
N GLY A 240 8.46 4.48 15.35
CA GLY A 240 8.01 4.54 16.74
C GLY A 240 6.69 5.30 16.90
N ALA A 241 6.55 6.44 16.21
CA ALA A 241 5.29 7.20 16.23
C ALA A 241 4.11 6.43 15.61
N ILE A 242 4.33 5.70 14.51
CA ILE A 242 3.30 4.81 13.93
C ILE A 242 2.92 3.71 14.92
N ALA A 243 3.90 3.04 15.53
CA ALA A 243 3.66 1.99 16.51
C ALA A 243 2.89 2.49 17.76
N ASP A 244 3.16 3.72 18.22
CA ASP A 244 2.48 4.34 19.36
C ASP A 244 0.98 4.63 19.08
N THR A 245 0.55 4.70 17.82
CA THR A 245 -0.88 4.81 17.45
C THR A 245 -1.65 3.51 17.63
N GLY A 246 -0.97 2.38 17.87
CA GLY A 246 -1.57 1.05 17.90
C GLY A 246 -1.73 0.42 16.51
N TYR A 247 -1.11 0.98 15.48
CA TYR A 247 -1.15 0.42 14.13
C TYR A 247 -0.56 -0.98 14.07
N THR A 248 -1.28 -1.91 13.45
CA THR A 248 -0.90 -3.33 13.30
C THR A 248 -0.94 -3.79 11.83
N GLY A 249 -1.13 -2.87 10.90
CA GLY A 249 -1.17 -3.15 9.46
C GLY A 249 0.22 -3.36 8.85
N PHE A 250 0.37 -2.96 7.60
CA PHE A 250 1.63 -3.09 6.87
C PHE A 250 2.31 -1.73 6.67
N VAL A 251 3.64 -1.75 6.70
CA VAL A 251 4.48 -0.65 6.19
C VAL A 251 5.14 -1.12 4.90
N GLY A 252 4.80 -0.46 3.79
CA GLY A 252 5.31 -0.76 2.45
C GLY A 252 6.63 -0.03 2.18
N GLN A 253 7.67 -0.79 1.86
CA GLN A 253 8.96 -0.25 1.43
C GLN A 253 8.87 0.17 -0.04
N GLU A 254 8.85 1.48 -0.29
CA GLU A 254 8.66 2.05 -1.62
C GLU A 254 9.82 2.97 -2.04
N PHE A 255 11.02 2.56 -1.75
CA PHE A 255 12.24 3.22 -2.23
C PHE A 255 12.79 2.52 -3.47
N GLN A 256 13.56 3.25 -4.29
CA GLN A 256 14.22 2.73 -5.46
C GLN A 256 15.68 2.39 -5.12
N PRO A 257 16.02 1.09 -4.96
CA PRO A 257 17.37 0.71 -4.61
C PRO A 257 18.40 1.15 -5.67
N THR A 258 19.54 1.67 -5.21
CA THR A 258 20.67 2.06 -6.06
C THR A 258 21.84 1.09 -5.94
N GLU A 259 21.81 0.20 -4.95
CA GLU A 259 22.84 -0.78 -4.70
C GLU A 259 22.75 -1.99 -5.65
N ALA A 260 23.89 -2.69 -5.83
CA ALA A 260 23.97 -3.87 -6.70
C ALA A 260 23.10 -5.04 -6.23
N ASP A 261 22.85 -5.15 -4.92
CA ASP A 261 21.90 -6.13 -4.33
C ASP A 261 20.70 -5.38 -3.73
N PRO A 262 19.62 -5.21 -4.50
CA PRO A 262 18.45 -4.49 -4.06
C PRO A 262 17.70 -5.19 -2.91
N LEU A 263 17.79 -6.51 -2.78
CA LEU A 263 17.14 -7.24 -1.69
C LEU A 263 17.93 -7.12 -0.38
N ALA A 264 19.25 -6.98 -0.43
CA ALA A 264 20.05 -6.64 0.76
C ALA A 264 19.73 -5.23 1.27
N ALA A 265 19.55 -4.25 0.38
CA ALA A 265 19.08 -2.92 0.74
C ALA A 265 17.68 -2.97 1.39
N LEU A 266 16.77 -3.77 0.83
CA LEU A 266 15.43 -3.99 1.39
C LEU A 266 15.47 -4.59 2.80
N ALA A 267 16.29 -5.62 3.03
CA ALA A 267 16.43 -6.24 4.35
C ALA A 267 16.91 -5.22 5.41
N ARG A 268 17.84 -4.31 5.04
CA ARG A 268 18.29 -3.24 5.93
C ARG A 268 17.19 -2.21 6.21
N ALA A 269 16.41 -1.84 5.19
CA ALA A 269 15.28 -0.93 5.36
C ALA A 269 14.22 -1.52 6.29
N ILE A 270 13.87 -2.80 6.13
CA ILE A 270 12.95 -3.51 7.03
C ILE A 270 13.50 -3.49 8.47
N LYS A 271 14.77 -3.84 8.65
CA LYS A 271 15.41 -3.81 9.98
C LYS A 271 15.38 -2.42 10.60
N LEU A 272 15.64 -1.36 9.82
CA LEU A 272 15.60 0.03 10.29
C LEU A 272 14.19 0.45 10.70
N CYS A 273 13.18 -0.05 10.00
CA CYS A 273 11.77 0.23 10.25
C CYS A 273 11.12 -0.68 11.31
N SER A 274 11.81 -1.70 11.82
CA SER A 274 11.29 -2.61 12.85
C SER A 274 11.49 -2.01 14.25
N VAL A 275 10.39 -1.79 15.02
CA VAL A 275 10.39 -1.15 16.35
C VAL A 275 9.53 -1.93 17.36
#